data_29dd7467e9b47867570533c34fef83a9
#
_entry.id   29dd7467e9b47867570533c34fef83a9
#
_cell.length_a   1.000
_cell.length_b   1.000
_cell.length_c   1.000
_cell.angle_alpha   90.00
_cell.angle_beta   90.00
_cell.angle_gamma   90.00
#
_symmetry.space_group_name_H-M   'P 1'
#
loop_
_entity.id
_entity.type
_entity.pdbx_description
1 polymer ?
#
loop_
_entity_poly.entity_id
_entity_poly.type
_entity_poly.pdbx_seq_one_letter_code
_entity_poly.pdbx_strand_id
1 'polypeptide(L)'
;MSKHRLGIGLVLVLVASASIRLFAANAKASGQSDAARLKPAYRFERSSWIYVHLEGSPADIGYQHGYLLAPEIADGFNTVKFRDTRRTKRDWEFYRHTAKTILWPKIDPEYQEELQGIADGVKARGVQMDLWDVVALNAMEEVADYYVPWLDRQQKRADAPRLTAPGNCSAFVATGSMTKDHKPVMAHSNWTDFPTGTHWTIIFDIVPTHGYHLIQDGFPGIIVSDDDFGINSSGLMVTETTITGFSLFDPNGKPEFARAREALQYASSIDEYVKIMLDGNNGGYANDWLLADNKTGEIARFELGLKIHRLWRTKDGYFVGSNFPSDPKLIKEETNFDPTNMGSSMNARHVRWDELMEQNTGQIDIAMAQKFLADHWDSYEKKEQPNERTLCGHTVNSPRGVPEWEDPPYSPEGAVTSQAADSSMAKNMTFAARAGFPCGGDFLVEPFLREHPDFAWEKPVMRDMKGNPWAEFKAGEKPAGAVVAGGR
;
A
#
# COMPACT_ATOMS: atom_id res chain seq x y z
N MET A 1 27.35 5.13 -69.49
CA MET A 1 26.22 4.22 -69.83
C MET A 1 25.81 3.57 -68.53
N SER A 2 24.90 4.16 -67.85
CA SER A 2 23.43 4.03 -67.82
C SER A 2 22.95 2.89 -66.91
N LYS A 3 22.13 3.33 -65.92
CA LYS A 3 21.10 2.61 -65.15
C LYS A 3 21.55 1.86 -63.90
N HIS A 4 21.33 2.50 -62.75
CA HIS A 4 20.68 1.95 -61.57
C HIS A 4 20.58 3.05 -60.48
N ARG A 5 19.58 3.91 -60.61
CA ARG A 5 19.06 4.77 -59.52
C ARG A 5 17.58 4.92 -59.76
N LEU A 6 16.78 3.98 -59.21
CA LEU A 6 15.36 4.16 -58.87
C LEU A 6 14.94 2.94 -58.04
N GLY A 7 14.74 3.10 -56.75
CA GLY A 7 14.22 1.98 -55.95
C GLY A 7 14.21 2.20 -54.44
N ILE A 8 14.66 3.36 -53.90
CA ILE A 8 14.76 3.53 -52.43
C ILE A 8 13.72 4.57 -51.88
N GLY A 9 13.03 5.29 -52.81
CA GLY A 9 12.11 6.37 -52.38
C GLY A 9 10.69 5.96 -51.96
N LEU A 10 10.28 4.69 -52.19
CA LEU A 10 8.87 4.31 -52.01
C LEU A 10 8.57 3.53 -50.73
N VAL A 11 9.60 2.99 -50.07
CA VAL A 11 9.40 2.21 -48.82
C VAL A 11 9.35 3.08 -47.57
N LEU A 12 10.03 4.23 -47.58
CA LEU A 12 10.05 5.17 -46.41
C LEU A 12 8.78 5.98 -46.22
N VAL A 13 7.98 6.18 -47.28
CA VAL A 13 6.70 6.95 -47.18
C VAL A 13 5.55 6.07 -46.66
N LEU A 14 5.61 4.74 -46.86
CA LEU A 14 4.57 3.82 -46.38
C LEU A 14 4.71 3.47 -44.89
N VAL A 15 5.91 3.49 -44.30
CA VAL A 15 6.14 3.26 -42.87
C VAL A 15 5.78 4.48 -42.05
N ALA A 16 6.03 5.68 -42.56
CA ALA A 16 5.65 6.92 -41.87
C ALA A 16 4.14 7.15 -41.83
N SER A 17 3.40 6.74 -42.87
CA SER A 17 1.94 6.87 -42.92
C SER A 17 1.19 5.81 -42.09
N ALA A 18 1.78 4.64 -41.84
CA ALA A 18 1.21 3.63 -40.95
C ALA A 18 1.39 4.02 -39.46
N SER A 19 2.55 4.59 -39.09
CA SER A 19 2.80 5.07 -37.72
C SER A 19 1.93 6.27 -37.33
N ILE A 20 1.68 7.19 -38.28
CA ILE A 20 0.78 8.34 -38.05
C ILE A 20 -0.69 7.90 -37.94
N ARG A 21 -1.09 6.82 -38.60
CA ARG A 21 -2.45 6.28 -38.48
C ARG A 21 -2.69 5.49 -37.18
N LEU A 22 -1.66 4.87 -36.61
CA LEU A 22 -1.75 4.23 -35.28
C LEU A 22 -1.89 5.27 -34.16
N PHE A 23 -1.13 6.38 -34.20
CA PHE A 23 -1.25 7.46 -33.22
C PHE A 23 -2.58 8.23 -33.35
N ALA A 24 -3.16 8.33 -34.54
CA ALA A 24 -4.47 8.96 -34.76
C ALA A 24 -5.66 8.04 -34.41
N ALA A 25 -5.47 6.73 -34.31
CA ALA A 25 -6.49 5.78 -33.90
C ALA A 25 -6.67 5.75 -32.38
N ASN A 26 -5.60 5.94 -31.60
CA ASN A 26 -5.68 6.03 -30.13
C ASN A 26 -6.22 7.39 -29.61
N ALA A 27 -6.25 8.43 -30.44
CA ALA A 27 -6.86 9.72 -30.10
C ALA A 27 -8.39 9.77 -30.30
N LYS A 28 -9.03 8.66 -30.69
CA LYS A 28 -10.48 8.57 -30.90
C LYS A 28 -11.23 7.67 -29.91
N ALA A 29 -10.59 7.21 -28.83
CA ALA A 29 -11.19 6.30 -27.85
C ALA A 29 -11.75 7.00 -26.59
N SER A 30 -12.20 8.26 -26.65
CA SER A 30 -12.93 8.88 -25.54
C SER A 30 -14.08 9.76 -26.03
N GLY A 31 -15.03 9.13 -26.75
CA GLY A 31 -16.31 9.75 -27.09
C GLY A 31 -17.40 9.51 -26.05
N GLN A 32 -17.08 8.93 -24.92
CA GLN A 32 -18.03 8.69 -23.85
C GLN A 32 -18.16 9.97 -23.00
N SER A 33 -19.40 10.43 -22.75
CA SER A 33 -19.62 11.60 -21.89
C SER A 33 -19.21 11.30 -20.46
N ASP A 34 -18.74 12.30 -19.71
CA ASP A 34 -18.40 12.16 -18.29
C ASP A 34 -19.53 11.50 -17.50
N ALA A 35 -20.79 11.84 -17.79
CA ALA A 35 -21.95 11.22 -17.18
C ALA A 35 -22.05 9.71 -17.44
N ALA A 36 -21.62 9.23 -18.62
CA ALA A 36 -21.61 7.79 -18.93
C ALA A 36 -20.48 7.06 -18.20
N ARG A 37 -19.29 7.67 -18.13
CA ARG A 37 -18.14 7.12 -17.36
C ARG A 37 -18.46 7.01 -15.87
N LEU A 38 -19.14 8.00 -15.30
CA LEU A 38 -19.45 8.07 -13.87
C LEU A 38 -20.69 7.26 -13.46
N LYS A 39 -21.50 6.80 -14.41
CA LYS A 39 -22.78 6.14 -14.13
C LYS A 39 -22.67 4.91 -13.20
N PRO A 40 -21.71 3.98 -13.32
CA PRO A 40 -21.61 2.83 -12.45
C PRO A 40 -21.04 3.19 -11.07
N ALA A 41 -20.26 4.28 -10.96
CA ALA A 41 -19.48 4.60 -9.78
C ALA A 41 -20.30 5.32 -8.70
N TYR A 42 -19.97 5.02 -7.43
CA TYR A 42 -20.59 5.68 -6.27
C TYR A 42 -19.66 5.64 -5.05
N ARG A 43 -19.98 6.49 -4.06
CA ARG A 43 -19.28 6.50 -2.75
C ARG A 43 -20.28 6.62 -1.60
N PHE A 44 -19.87 6.15 -0.43
CA PHE A 44 -20.55 6.42 0.83
C PHE A 44 -19.53 6.40 1.99
N GLU A 45 -19.95 6.88 3.16
CA GLU A 45 -19.10 6.91 4.35
C GLU A 45 -19.65 5.99 5.45
N ARG A 46 -18.74 5.31 6.18
CA ARG A 46 -19.05 4.46 7.34
C ARG A 46 -17.85 4.42 8.29
N SER A 47 -18.06 4.73 9.57
CA SER A 47 -17.04 4.63 10.61
C SER A 47 -15.71 5.30 10.26
N SER A 48 -15.77 6.51 9.69
CA SER A 48 -14.65 7.31 9.17
C SER A 48 -13.95 6.75 7.93
N TRP A 49 -14.46 5.68 7.34
CA TRP A 49 -14.03 5.20 6.04
C TRP A 49 -14.90 5.76 4.90
N ILE A 50 -14.26 5.99 3.78
CA ILE A 50 -14.92 6.32 2.51
C ILE A 50 -14.87 5.08 1.62
N TYR A 51 -16.01 4.46 1.38
CA TYR A 51 -16.14 3.38 0.41
C TYR A 51 -16.38 3.95 -0.99
N VAL A 52 -15.64 3.44 -1.97
CA VAL A 52 -15.75 3.85 -3.38
C VAL A 52 -15.89 2.62 -4.25
N HIS A 53 -16.98 2.56 -5.03
CA HIS A 53 -17.17 1.56 -6.07
C HIS A 53 -16.74 2.12 -7.42
N LEU A 54 -15.86 1.41 -8.11
CA LEU A 54 -15.28 1.78 -9.40
C LEU A 54 -15.45 0.62 -10.38
N GLU A 55 -15.94 0.90 -11.59
CA GLU A 55 -16.24 -0.16 -12.58
C GLU A 55 -15.95 0.31 -13.99
N GLY A 56 -15.28 -0.53 -14.79
CA GLY A 56 -15.09 -0.29 -16.21
C GLY A 56 -13.69 -0.56 -16.75
N SER A 57 -13.33 0.17 -17.80
CA SER A 57 -11.95 0.16 -18.34
C SER A 57 -10.97 0.83 -17.38
N PRO A 58 -9.66 0.59 -17.51
CA PRO A 58 -8.66 1.25 -16.67
C PRO A 58 -8.80 2.78 -16.67
N ALA A 59 -9.00 3.39 -17.85
CA ALA A 59 -9.24 4.82 -17.97
C ALA A 59 -10.52 5.27 -17.24
N ASP A 60 -11.60 4.46 -17.26
CA ASP A 60 -12.86 4.80 -16.58
C ASP A 60 -12.73 4.65 -15.06
N ILE A 61 -12.10 3.57 -14.59
CA ILE A 61 -11.80 3.35 -13.16
C ILE A 61 -10.98 4.53 -12.62
N GLY A 62 -9.90 4.91 -13.30
CA GLY A 62 -9.07 6.05 -12.91
C GLY A 62 -9.87 7.36 -12.89
N TYR A 63 -10.68 7.61 -13.92
CA TYR A 63 -11.51 8.83 -13.96
C TYR A 63 -12.53 8.90 -12.82
N GLN A 64 -13.20 7.79 -12.54
CA GLN A 64 -14.15 7.67 -11.43
C GLN A 64 -13.46 7.91 -10.09
N HIS A 65 -12.27 7.29 -9.88
CA HIS A 65 -11.43 7.47 -8.70
C HIS A 65 -11.09 8.94 -8.50
N GLY A 66 -10.46 9.56 -9.51
CA GLY A 66 -10.07 10.97 -9.45
C GLY A 66 -11.23 11.92 -9.26
N TYR A 67 -12.39 11.64 -9.89
CA TYR A 67 -13.59 12.48 -9.79
C TYR A 67 -14.27 12.38 -8.42
N LEU A 68 -14.45 11.15 -7.90
CA LEU A 68 -15.16 10.90 -6.64
C LEU A 68 -14.37 11.31 -5.41
N LEU A 69 -13.04 11.20 -5.47
CA LEU A 69 -12.14 11.47 -4.34
C LEU A 69 -11.29 12.74 -4.54
N ALA A 70 -11.66 13.64 -5.47
CA ALA A 70 -10.84 14.82 -5.78
C ALA A 70 -10.44 15.66 -4.55
N PRO A 71 -11.32 15.95 -3.57
CA PRO A 71 -10.95 16.68 -2.35
C PRO A 71 -9.95 15.91 -1.49
N GLU A 72 -10.17 14.61 -1.31
CA GLU A 72 -9.33 13.73 -0.49
C GLU A 72 -7.95 13.55 -1.15
N ILE A 73 -7.92 13.39 -2.49
CA ILE A 73 -6.67 13.31 -3.27
C ILE A 73 -5.86 14.61 -3.13
N ALA A 74 -6.51 15.77 -3.29
CA ALA A 74 -5.83 17.06 -3.17
C ALA A 74 -5.20 17.25 -1.79
N ASP A 75 -5.88 16.82 -0.75
CA ASP A 75 -5.46 16.98 0.63
C ASP A 75 -4.34 15.98 0.99
N GLY A 76 -4.49 14.70 0.66
CA GLY A 76 -3.44 13.69 0.81
C GLY A 76 -2.19 14.03 0.02
N PHE A 77 -2.34 14.46 -1.23
CA PHE A 77 -1.24 14.93 -2.07
C PHE A 77 -0.45 16.08 -1.42
N ASN A 78 -1.15 17.09 -0.89
CA ASN A 78 -0.49 18.23 -0.22
C ASN A 78 0.27 17.77 1.03
N THR A 79 -0.27 16.81 1.78
CA THR A 79 0.36 16.23 2.96
C THR A 79 1.64 15.48 2.60
N VAL A 80 1.58 14.55 1.65
CA VAL A 80 2.74 13.79 1.14
C VAL A 80 3.80 14.75 0.60
N LYS A 81 3.42 15.69 -0.26
CA LYS A 81 4.34 16.70 -0.79
C LYS A 81 5.03 17.51 0.29
N PHE A 82 4.27 17.95 1.32
CA PHE A 82 4.83 18.71 2.44
C PHE A 82 5.88 17.91 3.23
N ARG A 83 5.57 16.64 3.53
CA ARG A 83 6.44 15.77 4.34
C ARG A 83 7.67 15.29 3.56
N ASP A 84 7.47 14.72 2.40
CA ASP A 84 8.53 14.08 1.63
C ASP A 84 9.57 15.08 1.14
N THR A 85 9.15 16.26 0.68
CA THR A 85 10.10 17.31 0.28
C THR A 85 10.95 17.76 1.46
N ARG A 86 10.39 17.80 2.67
CA ARG A 86 11.11 18.15 3.89
C ARG A 86 12.04 17.03 4.37
N ARG A 87 11.55 15.79 4.38
CA ARG A 87 12.27 14.60 4.86
C ARG A 87 13.47 14.29 3.96
N THR A 88 13.26 14.25 2.65
CA THR A 88 14.32 13.92 1.68
C THR A 88 15.18 15.09 1.25
N LYS A 89 14.79 16.33 1.58
CA LYS A 89 15.42 17.59 1.07
C LYS A 89 15.48 17.64 -0.45
N ARG A 90 14.47 17.10 -1.11
CA ARG A 90 14.24 17.16 -2.55
C ARG A 90 12.97 17.96 -2.80
N ASP A 91 12.94 18.80 -3.81
CA ASP A 91 11.72 19.51 -4.21
C ASP A 91 10.74 18.56 -4.91
N TRP A 92 9.50 18.97 -5.05
CA TRP A 92 8.49 18.13 -5.68
C TRP A 92 8.73 17.92 -7.18
N GLU A 93 9.45 18.80 -7.85
CA GLU A 93 9.83 18.61 -9.25
C GLU A 93 10.81 17.44 -9.42
N PHE A 94 11.64 17.17 -8.43
CA PHE A 94 12.46 15.95 -8.40
C PHE A 94 11.59 14.69 -8.44
N TYR A 95 10.50 14.63 -7.63
CA TYR A 95 9.56 13.49 -7.62
C TYR A 95 8.85 13.34 -8.96
N ARG A 96 8.36 14.44 -9.54
CA ARG A 96 7.73 14.46 -10.87
C ARG A 96 8.70 14.01 -11.96
N HIS A 97 9.93 14.46 -11.93
CA HIS A 97 10.97 14.05 -12.87
C HIS A 97 11.28 12.55 -12.75
N THR A 98 11.43 12.03 -11.52
CA THR A 98 11.64 10.61 -11.25
C THR A 98 10.45 9.77 -11.74
N ALA A 99 9.24 10.17 -11.42
CA ALA A 99 8.01 9.54 -11.91
C ALA A 99 8.00 9.43 -13.44
N LYS A 100 8.31 10.53 -14.13
CA LYS A 100 8.29 10.61 -15.60
C LYS A 100 9.40 9.82 -16.26
N THR A 101 10.63 9.87 -15.75
CA THR A 101 11.81 9.38 -16.47
C THR A 101 12.28 8.01 -16.00
N ILE A 102 12.05 7.68 -14.74
CA ILE A 102 12.50 6.42 -14.13
C ILE A 102 11.35 5.40 -14.07
N LEU A 103 10.17 5.78 -13.57
CA LEU A 103 9.09 4.84 -13.27
C LEU A 103 8.14 4.63 -14.45
N TRP A 104 7.61 5.71 -15.03
CA TRP A 104 6.60 5.66 -16.09
C TRP A 104 6.91 4.72 -17.26
N PRO A 105 8.13 4.66 -17.81
CA PRO A 105 8.43 3.78 -18.93
C PRO A 105 8.31 2.29 -18.63
N LYS A 106 8.13 1.91 -17.36
CA LYS A 106 8.09 0.53 -16.86
C LYS A 106 6.72 0.13 -16.28
N ILE A 107 5.80 1.07 -16.24
CA ILE A 107 4.41 0.80 -15.85
C ILE A 107 3.68 0.23 -17.07
N ASP A 108 2.90 -0.83 -16.86
CA ASP A 108 2.11 -1.42 -17.93
C ASP A 108 1.07 -0.44 -18.48
N PRO A 109 0.76 -0.51 -19.79
CA PRO A 109 -0.17 0.42 -20.42
C PRO A 109 -1.55 0.52 -19.73
N GLU A 110 -2.05 -0.57 -19.19
CA GLU A 110 -3.29 -0.64 -18.43
C GLU A 110 -3.27 0.32 -17.24
N TYR A 111 -2.20 0.29 -16.43
CA TYR A 111 -2.09 1.16 -15.26
C TYR A 111 -1.68 2.58 -15.64
N GLN A 112 -0.99 2.77 -16.77
CA GLN A 112 -0.79 4.10 -17.35
C GLN A 112 -2.13 4.77 -17.69
N GLU A 113 -3.08 4.03 -18.26
CA GLU A 113 -4.42 4.52 -18.55
C GLU A 113 -5.22 4.82 -17.27
N GLU A 114 -5.11 3.99 -16.24
CA GLU A 114 -5.76 4.23 -14.94
C GLU A 114 -5.21 5.50 -14.26
N LEU A 115 -3.89 5.66 -14.19
CA LEU A 115 -3.23 6.84 -13.62
C LEU A 115 -3.56 8.14 -14.39
N GLN A 116 -3.62 8.08 -15.73
CA GLN A 116 -4.08 9.20 -16.53
C GLN A 116 -5.55 9.51 -16.25
N GLY A 117 -6.37 8.48 -16.09
CA GLY A 117 -7.78 8.62 -15.69
C GLY A 117 -7.94 9.37 -14.37
N ILE A 118 -7.13 9.03 -13.34
CA ILE A 118 -7.13 9.74 -12.05
C ILE A 118 -6.83 11.24 -12.27
N ALA A 119 -5.77 11.56 -13.02
CA ALA A 119 -5.40 12.94 -13.33
C ALA A 119 -6.53 13.71 -14.06
N ASP A 120 -7.20 13.05 -15.00
CA ASP A 120 -8.33 13.64 -15.71
C ASP A 120 -9.54 13.86 -14.79
N GLY A 121 -9.81 12.91 -13.89
CA GLY A 121 -10.92 12.98 -12.92
C GLY A 121 -10.74 14.11 -11.91
N VAL A 122 -9.54 14.24 -11.30
CA VAL A 122 -9.25 15.34 -10.34
C VAL A 122 -9.30 16.70 -11.04
N LYS A 123 -8.81 16.77 -12.28
CA LYS A 123 -8.87 17.98 -13.10
C LYS A 123 -10.31 18.38 -13.43
N ALA A 124 -11.20 17.43 -13.74
CA ALA A 124 -12.62 17.69 -13.98
C ALA A 124 -13.32 18.28 -12.73
N ARG A 125 -12.78 18.06 -11.55
CA ARG A 125 -13.24 18.65 -10.28
C ARG A 125 -12.52 19.95 -9.90
N GLY A 126 -11.66 20.48 -10.78
CA GLY A 126 -10.96 21.75 -10.59
C GLY A 126 -9.68 21.65 -9.75
N VAL A 127 -9.23 20.46 -9.39
CA VAL A 127 -7.98 20.26 -8.66
C VAL A 127 -6.80 20.41 -9.65
N GLN A 128 -5.79 21.18 -9.24
CA GLN A 128 -4.60 21.47 -10.06
C GLN A 128 -3.52 20.40 -9.84
N MET A 129 -3.76 19.22 -10.37
CA MET A 129 -2.81 18.10 -10.43
C MET A 129 -2.77 17.59 -11.87
N ASP A 130 -1.60 17.13 -12.29
CA ASP A 130 -1.45 16.45 -13.58
C ASP A 130 -0.99 15.00 -13.41
N LEU A 131 -0.80 14.29 -14.53
CA LEU A 131 -0.34 12.90 -14.53
C LEU A 131 0.93 12.68 -13.70
N TRP A 132 1.89 13.60 -13.75
CA TRP A 132 3.17 13.42 -13.07
C TRP A 132 3.06 13.59 -11.56
N ASP A 133 2.09 14.37 -11.09
CA ASP A 133 1.75 14.45 -9.67
C ASP A 133 1.10 13.14 -9.20
N VAL A 134 0.20 12.56 -10.01
CA VAL A 134 -0.46 11.29 -9.70
C VAL A 134 0.54 10.13 -9.68
N VAL A 135 1.43 10.03 -10.66
CA VAL A 135 2.46 8.97 -10.70
C VAL A 135 3.43 9.12 -9.54
N ALA A 136 3.84 10.35 -9.21
CA ALA A 136 4.72 10.61 -8.07
C ALA A 136 4.05 10.25 -6.73
N LEU A 137 2.75 10.51 -6.60
CA LEU A 137 1.96 10.12 -5.42
C LEU A 137 1.87 8.60 -5.27
N ASN A 138 1.65 7.86 -6.37
CA ASN A 138 1.61 6.40 -6.37
C ASN A 138 2.96 5.75 -6.03
N ALA A 139 4.06 6.47 -6.19
CA ALA A 139 5.41 6.00 -5.91
C ALA A 139 6.02 6.70 -4.67
N MET A 140 5.19 7.23 -3.76
CA MET A 140 5.68 8.02 -2.63
C MET A 140 6.66 7.23 -1.76
N GLU A 141 6.34 6.01 -1.40
CA GLU A 141 7.20 5.13 -0.60
C GLU A 141 8.47 4.74 -1.38
N GLU A 142 8.31 4.29 -2.64
CA GLU A 142 9.44 3.85 -3.45
C GLU A 142 10.45 4.97 -3.72
N VAL A 143 9.98 6.19 -3.98
CA VAL A 143 10.87 7.31 -4.27
C VAL A 143 11.55 7.81 -3.01
N ALA A 144 10.79 8.03 -1.94
CA ALA A 144 11.31 8.64 -0.72
C ALA A 144 12.25 7.69 0.05
N ASP A 145 11.89 6.42 0.19
CA ASP A 145 12.55 5.48 1.10
C ASP A 145 13.54 4.53 0.41
N TYR A 146 13.48 4.41 -0.92
CA TYR A 146 14.34 3.50 -1.67
C TYR A 146 15.15 4.20 -2.75
N TYR A 147 14.51 4.93 -3.67
CA TYR A 147 15.24 5.58 -4.78
C TYR A 147 16.13 6.73 -4.29
N VAL A 148 15.64 7.60 -3.42
CA VAL A 148 16.43 8.74 -2.89
C VAL A 148 17.66 8.25 -2.12
N PRO A 149 17.56 7.32 -1.14
CA PRO A 149 18.74 6.79 -0.45
C PRO A 149 19.71 6.06 -1.38
N TRP A 150 19.18 5.32 -2.37
CA TRP A 150 20.02 4.69 -3.39
C TRP A 150 20.80 5.72 -4.22
N LEU A 151 20.11 6.75 -4.71
CA LEU A 151 20.71 7.81 -5.51
C LEU A 151 21.77 8.60 -4.73
N ASP A 152 21.50 8.94 -3.47
CA ASP A 152 22.42 9.65 -2.59
C ASP A 152 23.70 8.84 -2.35
N ARG A 153 23.59 7.51 -2.20
CA ARG A 153 24.77 6.63 -2.14
C ARG A 153 25.55 6.59 -3.45
N GLN A 154 24.87 6.54 -4.62
CA GLN A 154 25.54 6.58 -5.93
C GLN A 154 26.29 7.90 -6.13
N GLN A 155 25.72 9.00 -5.69
CA GLN A 155 26.31 10.35 -5.80
C GLN A 155 27.29 10.67 -4.67
N LYS A 156 27.47 9.77 -3.68
CA LYS A 156 28.32 9.99 -2.48
C LYS A 156 28.00 11.29 -1.78
N ARG A 157 26.73 11.60 -1.64
CA ARG A 157 26.25 12.88 -1.11
C ARG A 157 26.46 12.92 0.42
N ALA A 158 27.35 13.80 0.89
CA ALA A 158 27.75 13.89 2.29
C ALA A 158 26.68 14.51 3.21
N ASP A 159 25.78 15.31 2.64
CA ASP A 159 24.68 16.01 3.33
C ASP A 159 23.34 15.29 3.21
N ALA A 160 23.34 14.08 2.64
CA ALA A 160 22.12 13.27 2.52
C ALA A 160 21.56 12.95 3.92
N PRO A 161 20.23 13.12 4.12
CA PRO A 161 19.61 12.57 5.31
C PRO A 161 19.79 11.05 5.34
N ARG A 162 19.97 10.48 6.51
CA ARG A 162 19.88 9.05 6.66
C ARG A 162 18.40 8.69 6.58
N LEU A 163 18.04 7.91 5.59
CA LEU A 163 16.69 7.39 5.42
C LEU A 163 16.81 5.88 5.44
N THR A 164 16.13 5.26 6.37
CA THR A 164 15.89 3.82 6.40
C THR A 164 14.44 3.59 6.01
N ALA A 165 14.17 2.53 5.26
CA ALA A 165 12.78 2.14 5.03
C ALA A 165 12.14 1.89 6.41
N PRO A 166 11.07 2.62 6.76
CA PRO A 166 10.40 2.38 8.02
C PRO A 166 9.81 0.98 8.03
N GLY A 167 9.78 0.34 9.18
CA GLY A 167 9.15 -0.95 9.35
C GLY A 167 7.83 -0.76 10.09
N ASN A 168 6.71 -0.57 9.36
CA ASN A 168 5.57 0.13 9.91
C ASN A 168 4.30 -0.71 10.13
N CYS A 169 4.35 -2.05 10.16
CA CYS A 169 3.14 -2.86 10.21
C CYS A 169 3.19 -4.01 11.21
N SER A 170 2.02 -4.53 11.59
CA SER A 170 1.87 -5.78 12.32
C SER A 170 0.80 -6.63 11.65
N ALA A 171 1.11 -7.89 11.31
CA ALA A 171 0.19 -8.75 10.60
C ALA A 171 0.32 -10.22 11.02
N PHE A 172 -0.70 -11.01 10.70
CA PHE A 172 -0.60 -12.46 10.72
C PHE A 172 -1.52 -13.11 9.70
N VAL A 173 -1.19 -14.34 9.33
CA VAL A 173 -2.08 -15.27 8.64
C VAL A 173 -1.98 -16.63 9.31
N ALA A 174 -3.12 -17.28 9.61
CA ALA A 174 -3.19 -18.57 10.28
C ALA A 174 -4.22 -19.48 9.60
N THR A 175 -4.03 -20.79 9.67
CA THR A 175 -4.93 -21.80 9.08
C THR A 175 -4.82 -23.16 9.80
N GLY A 176 -5.66 -24.10 9.45
CA GLY A 176 -5.61 -25.47 9.97
C GLY A 176 -5.86 -25.53 11.47
N SER A 177 -5.00 -26.23 12.21
CA SER A 177 -5.16 -26.43 13.65
C SER A 177 -5.09 -25.15 14.48
N MET A 178 -4.65 -24.03 13.90
CA MET A 178 -4.57 -22.73 14.58
C MET A 178 -5.91 -22.04 14.69
N THR A 179 -6.75 -22.19 13.68
CA THR A 179 -8.03 -21.47 13.56
C THR A 179 -9.23 -22.32 13.98
N LYS A 180 -10.28 -21.65 14.43
CA LYS A 180 -11.48 -22.27 15.00
C LYS A 180 -12.26 -23.14 14.01
N ASP A 181 -12.27 -22.76 12.74
CA ASP A 181 -12.94 -23.45 11.64
C ASP A 181 -11.98 -24.17 10.68
N HIS A 182 -10.70 -24.25 11.04
CA HIS A 182 -9.62 -24.84 10.25
C HIS A 182 -9.39 -24.19 8.88
N LYS A 183 -9.77 -22.91 8.71
CA LYS A 183 -9.63 -22.14 7.48
C LYS A 183 -8.81 -20.87 7.71
N PRO A 184 -8.31 -20.24 6.64
CA PRO A 184 -7.52 -19.02 6.76
C PRO A 184 -8.22 -17.88 7.51
N VAL A 185 -7.48 -17.28 8.43
CA VAL A 185 -7.75 -15.99 9.08
C VAL A 185 -6.54 -15.10 8.91
N MET A 186 -6.75 -13.86 8.49
CA MET A 186 -5.71 -12.86 8.24
C MET A 186 -6.08 -11.56 8.92
N ALA A 187 -5.09 -10.87 9.49
CA ALA A 187 -5.28 -9.52 10.01
C ALA A 187 -4.00 -8.69 9.86
N HIS A 188 -4.20 -7.39 9.75
CA HIS A 188 -3.17 -6.39 9.55
C HIS A 188 -3.45 -5.13 10.37
N SER A 189 -2.40 -4.43 10.77
CA SER A 189 -2.44 -3.08 11.31
C SER A 189 -1.39 -2.26 10.59
N ASN A 190 -1.84 -1.27 9.82
CA ASN A 190 -0.99 -0.32 9.12
C ASN A 190 -0.46 0.71 10.12
N TRP A 191 0.88 0.88 10.14
CA TRP A 191 1.55 1.89 10.94
C TRP A 191 2.28 2.84 10.01
N THR A 192 2.07 4.12 10.22
CA THR A 192 2.79 5.17 9.51
C THR A 192 2.74 6.45 10.34
N ASP A 193 3.32 7.54 9.82
CA ASP A 193 3.13 8.85 10.42
C ASP A 193 1.66 9.31 10.37
N PHE A 194 1.21 9.99 11.39
CA PHE A 194 -0.19 10.38 11.49
C PHE A 194 -0.64 11.41 10.45
N PRO A 195 0.19 12.40 10.02
CA PRO A 195 -0.18 13.26 8.90
C PRO A 195 -0.59 12.48 7.65
N THR A 196 0.22 11.54 7.19
CA THR A 196 -0.11 10.70 6.02
C THR A 196 -1.17 9.67 6.36
N GLY A 197 -1.03 8.98 7.49
CA GLY A 197 -1.88 7.86 7.89
C GLY A 197 -3.35 8.19 8.08
N THR A 198 -3.68 9.42 8.48
CA THR A 198 -5.08 9.86 8.61
C THR A 198 -5.82 9.96 7.27
N HIS A 199 -5.13 9.81 6.14
CA HIS A 199 -5.73 9.71 4.80
C HIS A 199 -5.94 8.27 4.34
N TRP A 200 -5.36 7.25 5.02
CA TRP A 200 -5.50 5.82 4.70
C TRP A 200 -6.86 5.27 5.11
N THR A 201 -7.94 5.92 4.69
CA THR A 201 -9.31 5.60 5.10
C THR A 201 -10.24 5.40 3.91
N ILE A 202 -9.70 4.92 2.79
CA ILE A 202 -10.48 4.59 1.60
C ILE A 202 -10.65 3.08 1.51
N ILE A 203 -11.86 2.62 1.22
CA ILE A 203 -12.15 1.24 0.80
C ILE A 203 -12.46 1.28 -0.69
N PHE A 204 -11.60 0.66 -1.48
CA PHE A 204 -11.77 0.53 -2.92
C PHE A 204 -12.45 -0.80 -3.25
N ASP A 205 -13.56 -0.74 -3.94
CA ASP A 205 -14.27 -1.85 -4.55
C ASP A 205 -14.17 -1.68 -6.08
N ILE A 206 -13.32 -2.47 -6.73
CA ILE A 206 -12.93 -2.27 -8.13
C ILE A 206 -13.36 -3.45 -8.98
N VAL A 207 -14.19 -3.19 -10.00
CA VAL A 207 -14.67 -4.15 -11.00
C VAL A 207 -14.02 -3.83 -12.36
N PRO A 208 -12.80 -4.33 -12.63
CA PRO A 208 -12.11 -4.06 -13.87
C PRO A 208 -12.71 -4.88 -15.03
N THR A 209 -12.58 -4.38 -16.28
CA THR A 209 -12.98 -5.14 -17.47
C THR A 209 -12.16 -6.42 -17.69
N HIS A 210 -10.96 -6.49 -17.11
CA HIS A 210 -10.07 -7.64 -17.17
C HIS A 210 -9.49 -7.94 -15.78
N GLY A 211 -9.26 -9.22 -15.49
CA GLY A 211 -8.81 -9.66 -14.17
C GLY A 211 -9.96 -9.90 -13.21
N TYR A 212 -9.65 -10.01 -11.94
CA TYR A 212 -10.60 -10.29 -10.87
C TYR A 212 -11.18 -9.02 -10.29
N HIS A 213 -12.44 -9.08 -9.86
CA HIS A 213 -13.03 -8.09 -8.96
C HIS A 213 -12.22 -8.08 -7.66
N LEU A 214 -11.87 -6.93 -7.15
CA LEU A 214 -11.07 -6.78 -5.94
C LEU A 214 -11.68 -5.77 -4.97
N ILE A 215 -11.46 -6.01 -3.69
CA ILE A 215 -11.76 -5.06 -2.61
C ILE A 215 -10.50 -4.91 -1.75
N GLN A 216 -10.08 -3.67 -1.53
CA GLN A 216 -8.89 -3.33 -0.76
C GLN A 216 -9.11 -2.03 0.01
N ASP A 217 -8.33 -1.76 1.04
CA ASP A 217 -8.22 -0.41 1.58
C ASP A 217 -7.13 0.38 0.85
N GLY A 218 -6.89 1.62 1.22
CA GLY A 218 -5.83 2.41 0.60
C GLY A 218 -5.93 3.91 0.82
N PHE A 219 -5.03 4.61 0.13
CA PHE A 219 -4.87 6.05 0.16
C PHE A 219 -5.55 6.72 -1.06
N PRO A 220 -6.14 7.93 -0.93
CA PRO A 220 -6.80 8.59 -2.06
C PRO A 220 -5.80 8.96 -3.16
N GLY A 221 -6.06 8.49 -4.39
CA GLY A 221 -5.23 8.79 -5.57
C GLY A 221 -4.18 7.75 -5.91
N ILE A 222 -4.00 6.69 -5.08
CA ILE A 222 -3.12 5.56 -5.41
C ILE A 222 -3.93 4.36 -5.90
N ILE A 223 -3.33 3.53 -6.76
CA ILE A 223 -4.02 2.40 -7.42
C ILE A 223 -3.83 1.06 -6.68
N VAL A 224 -2.91 1.01 -5.74
CA VAL A 224 -2.61 -0.13 -4.89
C VAL A 224 -3.13 0.13 -3.47
N SER A 225 -3.16 -0.87 -2.62
CA SER A 225 -3.47 -0.67 -1.20
C SER A 225 -2.35 0.11 -0.49
N ASP A 226 -1.10 -0.22 -0.76
CA ASP A 226 0.14 0.29 -0.16
C ASP A 226 0.38 -0.15 1.29
N ASP A 227 -0.64 -0.50 2.04
CA ASP A 227 -0.61 -1.35 3.23
C ASP A 227 -0.97 -2.79 2.89
N ASP A 228 -1.27 -2.99 1.61
CA ASP A 228 -1.47 -4.25 0.91
C ASP A 228 -2.46 -5.21 1.58
N PHE A 229 -3.56 -4.66 2.12
CA PHE A 229 -4.68 -5.49 2.54
C PHE A 229 -5.74 -5.55 1.46
N GLY A 230 -5.89 -6.72 0.85
CA GLY A 230 -6.83 -6.90 -0.24
C GLY A 230 -7.34 -8.32 -0.41
N ILE A 231 -8.50 -8.42 -1.07
CA ILE A 231 -9.16 -9.68 -1.42
C ILE A 231 -9.59 -9.59 -2.87
N ASN A 232 -9.34 -10.62 -3.66
CA ASN A 232 -9.87 -10.70 -5.00
C ASN A 232 -10.91 -11.84 -5.15
N SER A 233 -11.72 -11.77 -6.19
CA SER A 233 -12.82 -12.73 -6.43
C SER A 233 -12.35 -14.14 -6.81
N SER A 234 -11.04 -14.35 -7.02
CA SER A 234 -10.49 -15.71 -7.12
C SER A 234 -10.38 -16.39 -5.75
N GLY A 235 -10.52 -15.64 -4.65
CA GLY A 235 -10.37 -16.13 -3.27
C GLY A 235 -8.97 -15.97 -2.70
N LEU A 236 -8.12 -15.16 -3.31
CA LEU A 236 -6.81 -14.79 -2.76
C LEU A 236 -6.98 -13.64 -1.77
N MET A 237 -6.36 -13.75 -0.59
CA MET A 237 -6.19 -12.69 0.42
C MET A 237 -4.73 -12.34 0.50
N VAL A 238 -4.45 -11.05 0.63
CA VAL A 238 -3.08 -10.49 0.65
C VAL A 238 -2.94 -9.50 1.78
N THR A 239 -1.81 -9.51 2.46
CA THR A 239 -1.32 -8.43 3.32
C THR A 239 0.20 -8.47 3.38
N GLU A 240 0.84 -7.46 3.98
CA GLU A 240 2.29 -7.38 4.06
C GLU A 240 2.79 -6.80 5.38
N THR A 241 4.09 -6.84 5.59
CA THR A 241 4.84 -5.99 6.51
C THR A 241 6.20 -5.65 5.90
N THR A 242 6.56 -4.37 5.88
CA THR A 242 7.81 -3.89 5.30
C THR A 242 9.05 -4.53 5.94
N ILE A 243 10.03 -4.90 5.15
CA ILE A 243 11.30 -5.46 5.64
C ILE A 243 12.19 -4.34 6.20
N THR A 244 12.39 -4.34 7.52
CA THR A 244 13.21 -3.34 8.20
C THR A 244 14.67 -3.36 7.72
N GLY A 245 15.25 -2.17 7.57
CA GLY A 245 16.67 -1.98 7.26
C GLY A 245 17.06 -2.31 5.82
N PHE A 246 16.10 -2.62 4.95
CA PHE A 246 16.34 -2.81 3.53
C PHE A 246 16.61 -1.47 2.84
N SER A 247 17.56 -1.45 1.89
CA SER A 247 17.96 -0.19 1.25
C SER A 247 18.46 -0.33 -0.18
N LEU A 248 18.15 -1.44 -0.85
CA LEU A 248 18.55 -1.64 -2.24
C LEU A 248 17.46 -1.13 -3.20
N PHE A 249 17.86 -0.78 -4.42
CA PHE A 249 16.94 -0.34 -5.47
C PHE A 249 17.57 -0.55 -6.85
N ASP A 250 16.77 -1.01 -7.83
CA ASP A 250 17.14 -1.06 -9.24
C ASP A 250 16.25 -0.09 -10.05
N PRO A 251 16.79 1.04 -10.53
CA PRO A 251 16.01 1.99 -11.31
C PRO A 251 15.53 1.46 -12.68
N ASN A 252 15.94 0.26 -13.07
CA ASN A 252 15.51 -0.38 -14.32
C ASN A 252 14.33 -1.34 -14.15
N GLY A 253 13.97 -1.68 -12.91
CA GLY A 253 12.83 -2.57 -12.63
C GLY A 253 11.47 -1.87 -12.72
N LYS A 254 10.40 -2.67 -12.67
CA LYS A 254 8.99 -2.24 -12.63
C LYS A 254 8.67 -1.75 -11.21
N PRO A 255 7.99 -0.60 -11.06
CA PRO A 255 7.57 -0.09 -9.76
C PRO A 255 6.75 -1.11 -8.96
N GLU A 256 6.95 -1.12 -7.64
CA GLU A 256 6.25 -2.04 -6.76
C GLU A 256 4.75 -1.83 -6.83
N PHE A 257 4.25 -0.60 -6.71
CA PHE A 257 2.82 -0.30 -6.74
C PHE A 257 2.11 -0.85 -8.01
N ALA A 258 2.81 -0.91 -9.15
CA ALA A 258 2.27 -1.48 -10.38
C ALA A 258 2.25 -3.02 -10.32
N ARG A 259 3.29 -3.65 -9.73
CA ARG A 259 3.37 -5.11 -9.56
C ARG A 259 2.36 -5.63 -8.53
N ALA A 260 2.22 -4.94 -7.39
CA ALA A 260 1.25 -5.30 -6.35
C ALA A 260 -0.20 -5.15 -6.87
N ARG A 261 -0.49 -4.07 -7.61
CA ARG A 261 -1.79 -3.89 -8.28
C ARG A 261 -2.07 -5.00 -9.28
N GLU A 262 -1.11 -5.36 -10.12
CA GLU A 262 -1.21 -6.46 -11.09
C GLU A 262 -1.42 -7.80 -10.36
N ALA A 263 -0.67 -8.06 -9.31
CA ALA A 263 -0.74 -9.30 -8.57
C ALA A 263 -2.12 -9.50 -7.91
N LEU A 264 -2.68 -8.48 -7.26
CA LEU A 264 -4.02 -8.56 -6.68
C LEU A 264 -5.11 -8.70 -7.74
N GLN A 265 -4.97 -8.03 -8.89
CA GLN A 265 -5.95 -8.05 -9.97
C GLN A 265 -5.94 -9.36 -10.77
N TYR A 266 -4.80 -9.98 -10.98
CA TYR A 266 -4.68 -11.10 -11.92
C TYR A 266 -4.30 -12.45 -11.31
N ALA A 267 -3.74 -12.48 -10.10
CA ALA A 267 -3.36 -13.75 -9.48
C ALA A 267 -4.59 -14.52 -8.97
N SER A 268 -4.65 -15.79 -9.34
CA SER A 268 -5.65 -16.75 -8.83
C SER A 268 -5.07 -17.72 -7.81
N SER A 269 -3.78 -17.66 -7.56
CA SER A 269 -3.05 -18.56 -6.66
C SER A 269 -1.82 -17.86 -6.08
N ILE A 270 -1.28 -18.43 -4.99
CA ILE A 270 -0.02 -17.97 -4.39
C ILE A 270 1.12 -17.99 -5.43
N ASP A 271 1.20 -19.02 -6.28
CA ASP A 271 2.26 -19.13 -7.28
C ASP A 271 2.18 -18.03 -8.35
N GLU A 272 0.98 -17.67 -8.80
CA GLU A 272 0.77 -16.58 -9.75
C GLU A 272 1.10 -15.23 -9.12
N TYR A 273 0.69 -14.99 -7.86
CA TYR A 273 1.05 -13.79 -7.11
C TYR A 273 2.57 -13.60 -7.02
N VAL A 274 3.26 -14.63 -6.55
CA VAL A 274 4.73 -14.63 -6.43
C VAL A 274 5.40 -14.39 -7.79
N LYS A 275 4.90 -15.03 -8.85
CA LYS A 275 5.45 -14.85 -10.21
C LYS A 275 5.32 -13.41 -10.68
N ILE A 276 4.17 -12.77 -10.48
CA ILE A 276 3.95 -11.37 -10.87
C ILE A 276 4.85 -10.44 -10.05
N MET A 277 4.92 -10.64 -8.73
CA MET A 277 5.75 -9.80 -7.85
C MET A 277 7.25 -9.91 -8.14
N LEU A 278 7.72 -11.03 -8.68
CA LEU A 278 9.11 -11.23 -9.10
C LEU A 278 9.42 -10.61 -10.46
N ASP A 279 8.42 -10.42 -11.33
CA ASP A 279 8.64 -9.94 -12.69
C ASP A 279 9.03 -8.46 -12.71
N GLY A 280 10.28 -8.22 -13.10
CA GLY A 280 10.83 -6.86 -13.14
C GLY A 280 11.01 -6.21 -11.77
N ASN A 281 11.10 -6.97 -10.68
CA ASN A 281 11.27 -6.45 -9.32
C ASN A 281 12.38 -5.40 -9.24
N ASN A 282 12.04 -4.19 -8.77
CA ASN A 282 12.97 -3.07 -8.60
C ASN A 282 13.53 -2.94 -7.17
N GLY A 283 13.03 -3.75 -6.22
CA GLY A 283 13.39 -3.69 -4.80
C GLY A 283 12.77 -2.51 -4.04
N GLY A 284 12.03 -1.64 -4.73
CA GLY A 284 11.24 -0.61 -4.07
C GLY A 284 10.12 -1.25 -3.27
N TYR A 285 9.88 -0.77 -2.04
CA TYR A 285 8.98 -1.28 -1.05
C TYR A 285 9.14 -2.79 -0.83
N ALA A 286 10.31 -3.17 -0.30
CA ALA A 286 10.64 -4.57 -0.02
C ALA A 286 9.83 -5.09 1.17
N ASN A 287 9.02 -6.12 0.96
CA ASN A 287 8.01 -6.59 1.91
C ASN A 287 8.12 -8.08 2.23
N ASP A 288 7.55 -8.42 3.36
CA ASP A 288 7.19 -9.75 3.80
C ASP A 288 5.69 -9.96 3.59
N TRP A 289 5.33 -10.49 2.42
CA TRP A 289 3.96 -10.70 1.97
C TRP A 289 3.35 -11.91 2.66
N LEU A 290 2.18 -11.74 3.29
CA LEU A 290 1.38 -12.81 3.86
C LEU A 290 0.18 -13.09 2.95
N LEU A 291 0.05 -14.31 2.48
CA LEU A 291 -0.92 -14.72 1.47
C LEU A 291 -1.80 -15.84 1.98
N ALA A 292 -3.07 -15.86 1.58
CA ALA A 292 -3.97 -17.00 1.79
C ALA A 292 -4.78 -17.32 0.54
N ASP A 293 -4.77 -18.57 0.14
CA ASP A 293 -5.65 -19.11 -0.91
C ASP A 293 -6.85 -19.83 -0.27
N ASN A 294 -8.00 -19.17 -0.26
CA ASN A 294 -9.22 -19.69 0.33
C ASN A 294 -9.80 -20.92 -0.38
N LYS A 295 -9.37 -21.24 -1.62
CA LYS A 295 -9.80 -22.46 -2.34
C LYS A 295 -9.11 -23.68 -1.81
N THR A 296 -7.83 -23.55 -1.43
CA THR A 296 -6.99 -24.67 -1.00
C THR A 296 -6.79 -24.73 0.50
N GLY A 297 -7.07 -23.62 1.22
CA GLY A 297 -6.77 -23.44 2.64
C GLY A 297 -5.28 -23.23 2.92
N GLU A 298 -4.46 -23.02 1.88
CA GLU A 298 -3.04 -22.81 1.99
C GLU A 298 -2.74 -21.36 2.32
N ILE A 299 -1.77 -21.16 3.21
CA ILE A 299 -1.20 -19.85 3.52
C ILE A 299 0.28 -19.81 3.17
N ALA A 300 0.80 -18.62 2.89
CA ALA A 300 2.20 -18.44 2.59
C ALA A 300 2.75 -17.15 3.19
N ARG A 301 4.07 -17.16 3.39
CA ARG A 301 4.92 -16.02 3.67
C ARG A 301 5.92 -15.88 2.53
N PHE A 302 5.96 -14.72 1.90
CA PHE A 302 6.85 -14.44 0.77
C PHE A 302 7.69 -13.21 1.09
N GLU A 303 8.92 -13.42 1.57
CA GLU A 303 9.91 -12.35 1.71
C GLU A 303 10.50 -12.00 0.34
N LEU A 304 10.40 -10.73 -0.03
CA LEU A 304 10.88 -10.21 -1.31
C LEU A 304 11.79 -8.99 -1.10
N GLY A 305 13.10 -9.23 -1.16
CA GLY A 305 14.10 -8.19 -1.33
C GLY A 305 14.33 -7.86 -2.81
N LEU A 306 15.47 -7.28 -3.16
CA LEU A 306 15.81 -7.01 -4.57
C LEU A 306 16.27 -8.24 -5.32
N LYS A 307 17.22 -9.00 -4.76
CA LYS A 307 17.86 -10.16 -5.39
C LYS A 307 17.55 -11.45 -4.67
N ILE A 308 17.21 -11.35 -3.39
CA ILE A 308 16.95 -12.48 -2.53
C ILE A 308 15.47 -12.49 -2.22
N HIS A 309 14.86 -13.65 -2.38
CA HIS A 309 13.49 -13.90 -2.00
C HIS A 309 13.33 -15.29 -1.40
N ARG A 310 12.30 -15.46 -0.59
CA ARG A 310 11.98 -16.75 0.02
C ARG A 310 10.47 -16.92 0.12
N LEU A 311 10.00 -18.13 -0.17
CA LEU A 311 8.59 -18.52 -0.03
C LEU A 311 8.47 -19.70 0.94
N TRP A 312 7.73 -19.50 2.04
CA TRP A 312 7.29 -20.57 2.94
C TRP A 312 5.79 -20.79 2.76
N ARG A 313 5.34 -22.02 2.88
CA ARG A 313 3.94 -22.40 2.64
C ARG A 313 3.50 -23.46 3.65
N THR A 314 2.23 -23.40 4.07
CA THR A 314 1.61 -24.44 4.90
C THR A 314 0.10 -24.47 4.72
N LYS A 315 -0.51 -25.61 5.09
CA LYS A 315 -1.97 -25.78 5.27
C LYS A 315 -2.35 -26.00 6.72
N ASP A 316 -1.36 -25.95 7.63
CA ASP A 316 -1.56 -26.12 9.05
C ASP A 316 -0.48 -25.35 9.81
N GLY A 317 -0.85 -24.22 10.41
CA GLY A 317 0.08 -23.33 11.10
C GLY A 317 -0.22 -21.86 10.88
N TYR A 318 0.81 -21.02 11.05
CA TYR A 318 0.71 -19.57 10.91
C TYR A 318 1.99 -18.94 10.37
N PHE A 319 1.88 -17.73 9.87
CA PHE A 319 2.97 -16.79 9.64
C PHE A 319 2.61 -15.44 10.24
N VAL A 320 3.62 -14.75 10.75
CA VAL A 320 3.47 -13.43 11.38
C VAL A 320 4.41 -12.43 10.71
N GLY A 321 3.95 -11.18 10.60
CA GLY A 321 4.70 -10.04 10.13
C GLY A 321 4.85 -9.00 11.25
N SER A 322 6.08 -8.57 11.51
CA SER A 322 6.43 -7.51 12.45
C SER A 322 7.61 -6.70 11.95
N ASN A 323 7.72 -6.60 10.62
CA ASN A 323 8.88 -6.01 9.93
C ASN A 323 10.19 -6.78 10.17
N PHE A 324 10.06 -8.04 10.56
CA PHE A 324 11.14 -8.95 10.94
C PHE A 324 11.46 -9.87 9.75
N PRO A 325 12.56 -9.64 9.01
CA PRO A 325 13.01 -10.57 7.99
C PRO A 325 13.52 -11.87 8.63
N SER A 326 13.20 -13.02 8.03
CA SER A 326 13.54 -14.35 8.55
C SER A 326 14.57 -15.09 7.69
N ASP A 327 14.71 -14.77 6.41
CA ASP A 327 15.75 -15.42 5.58
C ASP A 327 17.14 -14.92 5.97
N PRO A 328 18.05 -15.78 6.47
CA PRO A 328 19.37 -15.36 6.93
C PRO A 328 20.24 -14.73 5.84
N LYS A 329 20.00 -15.10 4.57
CA LYS A 329 20.75 -14.55 3.45
C LYS A 329 20.25 -13.15 3.10
N LEU A 330 18.93 -12.94 3.11
CA LEU A 330 18.32 -11.62 2.92
C LEU A 330 18.75 -10.66 4.03
N ILE A 331 18.67 -11.07 5.30
CA ILE A 331 19.15 -10.29 6.45
C ILE A 331 20.59 -9.84 6.24
N LYS A 332 21.48 -10.79 5.91
CA LYS A 332 22.92 -10.53 5.80
C LYS A 332 23.30 -9.67 4.60
N GLU A 333 22.65 -9.87 3.45
CA GLU A 333 23.12 -9.32 2.17
C GLU A 333 22.31 -8.09 1.73
N GLU A 334 21.07 -7.93 2.20
CA GLU A 334 20.17 -6.88 1.70
C GLU A 334 19.62 -5.94 2.79
N THR A 335 19.89 -6.22 4.08
CA THR A 335 19.43 -5.37 5.20
C THR A 335 20.57 -5.01 6.16
N ASN A 336 20.28 -4.06 7.05
CA ASN A 336 21.10 -3.77 8.23
C ASN A 336 20.40 -4.23 9.54
N PHE A 337 19.36 -5.04 9.44
CA PHE A 337 18.59 -5.53 10.57
C PHE A 337 19.44 -6.40 11.50
N ASP A 338 19.33 -6.18 12.82
CA ASP A 338 19.97 -7.00 13.85
C ASP A 338 18.95 -7.93 14.51
N PRO A 339 18.90 -9.22 14.12
CA PRO A 339 17.97 -10.19 14.72
C PRO A 339 18.28 -10.51 16.19
N THR A 340 19.40 -10.06 16.73
CA THR A 340 19.78 -10.29 18.14
C THR A 340 19.37 -9.17 19.09
N ASN A 341 18.96 -8.03 18.57
CA ASN A 341 18.48 -6.89 19.35
C ASN A 341 17.04 -7.11 19.84
N MET A 342 16.89 -7.90 20.91
CA MET A 342 15.56 -8.25 21.47
C MET A 342 14.77 -7.06 21.99
N GLY A 343 15.41 -5.90 22.21
CA GLY A 343 14.76 -4.64 22.59
C GLY A 343 14.25 -3.81 21.41
N SER A 344 14.46 -4.25 20.17
CA SER A 344 13.90 -3.60 18.99
C SER A 344 12.40 -3.83 18.89
N SER A 345 11.70 -2.91 18.23
CA SER A 345 10.26 -3.03 17.94
C SER A 345 9.95 -4.33 17.21
N MET A 346 10.71 -4.66 16.17
CA MET A 346 10.52 -5.83 15.32
C MET A 346 10.65 -7.14 16.11
N ASN A 347 11.72 -7.29 16.87
CA ASN A 347 11.97 -8.51 17.66
C ASN A 347 10.94 -8.67 18.79
N ALA A 348 10.63 -7.60 19.52
CA ALA A 348 9.68 -7.65 20.63
C ALA A 348 8.27 -8.02 20.14
N ARG A 349 7.81 -7.43 19.02
CA ARG A 349 6.52 -7.77 18.42
C ARG A 349 6.51 -9.19 17.83
N HIS A 350 7.62 -9.64 17.25
CA HIS A 350 7.73 -11.01 16.73
C HIS A 350 7.55 -12.04 17.86
N VAL A 351 8.26 -11.85 19.00
CA VAL A 351 8.08 -12.70 20.18
C VAL A 351 6.63 -12.67 20.68
N ARG A 352 6.00 -11.47 20.70
CA ARG A 352 4.59 -11.36 21.13
C ARG A 352 3.62 -12.09 20.22
N TRP A 353 3.84 -12.02 18.92
CA TRP A 353 3.04 -12.78 17.96
C TRP A 353 3.14 -14.29 18.22
N ASP A 354 4.34 -14.84 18.38
CA ASP A 354 4.51 -16.27 18.65
C ASP A 354 3.83 -16.67 19.97
N GLU A 355 3.98 -15.89 21.05
CA GLU A 355 3.28 -16.11 22.32
C GLU A 355 1.75 -16.19 22.13
N LEU A 356 1.16 -15.26 21.37
CA LEU A 356 -0.29 -15.22 21.14
C LEU A 356 -0.76 -16.39 20.28
N MET A 357 -0.04 -16.73 19.22
CA MET A 357 -0.36 -17.85 18.35
C MET A 357 -0.34 -19.18 19.11
N GLU A 358 0.70 -19.44 19.91
CA GLU A 358 0.83 -20.66 20.71
C GLU A 358 -0.26 -20.77 21.79
N GLN A 359 -0.52 -19.67 22.52
CA GLN A 359 -1.52 -19.64 23.60
C GLN A 359 -2.97 -19.83 23.11
N ASN A 360 -3.24 -19.50 21.85
CA ASN A 360 -4.60 -19.49 21.30
C ASN A 360 -4.79 -20.50 20.14
N THR A 361 -3.97 -21.55 20.08
CA THR A 361 -4.10 -22.62 19.09
C THR A 361 -5.53 -23.18 19.07
N GLY A 362 -6.15 -23.27 17.88
CA GLY A 362 -7.50 -23.77 17.67
C GLY A 362 -8.63 -22.79 18.05
N GLN A 363 -8.29 -21.55 18.41
CA GLN A 363 -9.29 -20.56 18.86
C GLN A 363 -9.33 -19.30 17.96
N ILE A 364 -8.40 -19.17 17.01
CA ILE A 364 -8.26 -17.96 16.20
C ILE A 364 -9.46 -17.80 15.28
N ASP A 365 -10.20 -16.70 15.46
CA ASP A 365 -11.30 -16.20 14.63
C ASP A 365 -11.16 -14.68 14.49
N ILE A 366 -12.12 -14.02 13.81
CA ILE A 366 -12.09 -12.56 13.61
C ILE A 366 -12.04 -11.76 14.93
N ALA A 367 -12.80 -12.17 15.93
CA ALA A 367 -12.82 -11.47 17.21
C ALA A 367 -11.45 -11.58 17.92
N MET A 368 -10.81 -12.73 17.81
CA MET A 368 -9.47 -12.95 18.35
C MET A 368 -8.42 -12.16 17.55
N ALA A 369 -8.54 -12.12 16.22
CA ALA A 369 -7.67 -11.31 15.36
C ALA A 369 -7.70 -9.83 15.73
N GLN A 370 -8.90 -9.26 15.90
CA GLN A 370 -9.09 -7.88 16.34
C GLN A 370 -8.49 -7.62 17.73
N LYS A 371 -8.62 -8.60 18.64
CA LYS A 371 -8.03 -8.51 19.98
C LYS A 371 -6.51 -8.55 19.94
N PHE A 372 -5.90 -9.37 19.08
CA PHE A 372 -4.44 -9.46 18.94
C PHE A 372 -3.85 -8.15 18.44
N LEU A 373 -4.47 -7.52 17.44
CA LEU A 373 -4.02 -6.23 16.95
C LEU A 373 -4.08 -5.12 18.01
N ALA A 374 -5.00 -5.23 18.98
CA ALA A 374 -5.17 -4.28 20.09
C ALA A 374 -4.30 -4.62 21.32
N ASP A 375 -3.36 -5.54 21.22
CA ASP A 375 -2.53 -5.99 22.34
C ASP A 375 -1.47 -4.95 22.73
N HIS A 376 -1.39 -4.65 24.04
CA HIS A 376 -0.47 -3.68 24.62
C HIS A 376 0.66 -4.32 25.45
N TRP A 377 0.83 -5.64 25.35
CA TRP A 377 1.88 -6.32 26.07
C TRP A 377 3.24 -6.10 25.40
N ASP A 378 4.15 -5.43 26.12
CA ASP A 378 5.56 -5.33 25.72
C ASP A 378 6.31 -6.60 26.16
N SER A 379 6.63 -7.46 25.20
CA SER A 379 7.28 -8.74 25.47
C SER A 379 8.73 -8.59 25.97
N TYR A 380 9.40 -7.47 25.68
CA TYR A 380 10.74 -7.17 26.17
C TYR A 380 10.72 -6.68 27.62
N GLU A 381 9.89 -5.68 27.93
CA GLU A 381 9.77 -5.13 29.27
C GLU A 381 8.89 -5.98 30.22
N LYS A 382 8.19 -6.98 29.70
CA LYS A 382 7.25 -7.87 30.42
C LYS A 382 6.16 -7.12 31.18
N LYS A 383 5.52 -6.15 30.52
CA LYS A 383 4.44 -5.33 31.10
C LYS A 383 3.44 -4.86 30.08
N GLU A 384 2.23 -4.56 30.53
CA GLU A 384 1.20 -3.83 29.77
C GLU A 384 1.61 -2.36 29.66
N GLN A 385 2.01 -1.94 28.45
CA GLN A 385 2.38 -0.56 28.20
C GLN A 385 2.32 -0.28 26.70
N PRO A 386 1.32 0.48 26.22
CA PRO A 386 1.26 0.83 24.80
C PRO A 386 2.48 1.66 24.38
N ASN A 387 3.26 1.11 23.47
CA ASN A 387 4.48 1.72 22.91
C ASN A 387 4.81 1.12 21.54
N GLU A 388 6.00 1.38 21.02
CA GLU A 388 6.51 0.89 19.73
C GLU A 388 6.75 -0.62 19.67
N ARG A 389 6.84 -1.31 20.84
CA ARG A 389 7.06 -2.76 20.94
C ARG A 389 5.79 -3.57 21.14
N THR A 390 4.62 -2.92 21.07
CA THR A 390 3.32 -3.58 21.22
C THR A 390 2.59 -3.69 19.89
N LEU A 391 1.75 -4.72 19.72
CA LEU A 391 1.06 -4.96 18.45
C LEU A 391 0.05 -3.85 18.11
N CYS A 392 -0.45 -3.14 19.12
CA CYS A 392 -1.36 -2.01 18.93
C CYS A 392 -0.68 -0.75 18.36
N GLY A 393 0.66 -0.70 18.31
CA GLY A 393 1.39 0.31 17.56
C GLY A 393 1.29 1.74 18.09
N HIS A 394 1.46 1.94 19.39
CA HIS A 394 1.48 3.27 20.00
C HIS A 394 2.90 3.89 19.99
N THR A 395 3.52 4.00 18.80
CA THR A 395 4.88 4.56 18.66
C THR A 395 4.98 5.96 19.24
N VAL A 396 3.93 6.76 19.07
CA VAL A 396 3.79 8.12 19.65
C VAL A 396 3.97 8.18 21.18
N ASN A 397 3.82 7.07 21.88
CA ASN A 397 4.04 6.99 23.33
C ASN A 397 5.46 6.55 23.73
N SER A 398 6.33 6.29 22.75
CA SER A 398 7.68 5.78 23.01
C SER A 398 8.64 6.89 23.45
N PRO A 399 9.18 6.85 24.69
CA PRO A 399 10.20 7.81 25.11
C PRO A 399 11.57 7.57 24.47
N ARG A 400 11.76 6.45 23.77
CA ARG A 400 12.98 6.14 23.02
C ARG A 400 12.83 6.38 21.52
N GLY A 401 11.60 6.61 21.03
CA GLY A 401 11.29 6.54 19.61
C GLY A 401 11.45 5.13 19.06
N VAL A 402 11.78 5.01 17.79
CA VAL A 402 12.18 3.76 17.14
C VAL A 402 13.57 3.94 16.52
N PRO A 403 14.64 3.76 17.28
CA PRO A 403 16.01 4.03 16.82
C PRO A 403 16.40 3.23 15.57
N GLU A 404 15.78 2.06 15.38
CA GLU A 404 15.99 1.20 14.23
C GLU A 404 15.47 1.82 12.93
N TRP A 405 14.54 2.79 13.02
CA TRP A 405 13.98 3.58 11.92
C TRP A 405 14.44 5.04 11.95
N GLU A 406 15.34 5.37 12.86
CA GLU A 406 15.83 6.73 13.11
C GLU A 406 14.73 7.70 13.61
N ASP A 407 13.62 7.16 14.14
CA ASP A 407 12.53 7.98 14.65
C ASP A 407 12.83 8.52 16.04
N PRO A 408 12.64 9.83 16.24
CA PRO A 408 12.91 10.46 17.52
C PRO A 408 11.90 10.03 18.59
N PRO A 409 12.21 10.25 19.90
CA PRO A 409 11.27 10.07 20.99
C PRO A 409 9.92 10.74 20.69
N TYR A 410 8.83 10.01 20.95
CA TYR A 410 7.46 10.49 20.78
C TYR A 410 7.11 10.93 19.37
N SER A 411 7.73 10.34 18.33
CA SER A 411 7.37 10.60 16.95
C SER A 411 5.86 10.40 16.73
N PRO A 412 5.17 11.35 16.04
CA PRO A 412 3.72 11.26 15.80
C PRO A 412 3.39 10.25 14.71
N GLU A 413 3.60 8.99 15.05
CA GLU A 413 3.40 7.83 14.19
C GLU A 413 2.95 6.61 14.99
N GLY A 414 2.56 5.56 14.29
CA GLY A 414 2.06 4.31 14.84
C GLY A 414 0.90 3.76 14.02
N ALA A 415 0.08 2.92 14.64
CA ALA A 415 -1.07 2.32 13.97
C ALA A 415 -2.13 3.37 13.61
N VAL A 416 -2.55 3.38 12.35
CA VAL A 416 -3.52 4.33 11.79
C VAL A 416 -4.79 3.65 11.28
N THR A 417 -4.69 2.42 10.79
CA THR A 417 -5.82 1.58 10.38
C THR A 417 -5.56 0.12 10.72
N SER A 418 -6.62 -0.68 10.72
CA SER A 418 -6.52 -2.13 10.88
C SER A 418 -7.57 -2.85 10.08
N GLN A 419 -7.21 -4.03 9.56
CA GLN A 419 -8.06 -4.86 8.72
C GLN A 419 -8.04 -6.31 9.23
N ALA A 420 -9.15 -7.04 9.04
CA ALA A 420 -9.23 -8.46 9.34
C ALA A 420 -10.25 -9.16 8.44
N ALA A 421 -9.92 -10.34 7.97
CA ALA A 421 -10.83 -11.21 7.24
C ALA A 421 -10.58 -12.68 7.58
N ASP A 422 -11.66 -13.47 7.60
CA ASP A 422 -11.60 -14.92 7.57
C ASP A 422 -11.98 -15.46 6.18
N SER A 423 -11.85 -16.75 6.02
CA SER A 423 -12.20 -17.45 4.77
C SER A 423 -13.66 -17.25 4.35
N SER A 424 -14.59 -17.10 5.30
CA SER A 424 -16.00 -16.86 5.01
C SER A 424 -16.24 -15.44 4.50
N MET A 425 -15.60 -14.46 5.13
CA MET A 425 -15.63 -13.06 4.71
C MET A 425 -15.00 -12.92 3.33
N ALA A 426 -13.81 -13.47 3.11
CA ALA A 426 -13.12 -13.40 1.82
C ALA A 426 -13.94 -14.04 0.68
N LYS A 427 -14.58 -15.18 0.93
CA LYS A 427 -15.47 -15.82 -0.04
C LYS A 427 -16.66 -14.93 -0.45
N ASN A 428 -17.09 -14.04 0.43
CA ASN A 428 -18.14 -13.05 0.19
C ASN A 428 -17.59 -11.69 -0.23
N MET A 429 -16.30 -11.60 -0.54
CA MET A 429 -15.61 -10.34 -0.86
C MET A 429 -15.86 -9.26 0.21
N THR A 430 -15.61 -9.62 1.47
CA THR A 430 -15.88 -8.80 2.65
C THR A 430 -14.65 -8.81 3.55
N PHE A 431 -14.37 -7.70 4.21
CA PHE A 431 -13.44 -7.63 5.34
C PHE A 431 -13.91 -6.62 6.38
N ALA A 432 -13.43 -6.75 7.60
CA ALA A 432 -13.62 -5.77 8.67
C ALA A 432 -12.45 -4.80 8.69
N ALA A 433 -12.73 -3.51 8.87
CA ALA A 433 -11.72 -2.46 9.00
C ALA A 433 -12.02 -1.50 10.15
N ARG A 434 -10.97 -0.94 10.74
CA ARG A 434 -11.04 0.09 11.78
C ARG A 434 -10.09 1.24 11.44
N ALA A 435 -10.58 2.47 11.42
CA ALA A 435 -9.77 3.67 11.34
C ALA A 435 -9.36 4.10 12.75
N GLY A 436 -8.10 4.49 12.94
CA GLY A 436 -7.50 4.78 14.23
C GLY A 436 -6.79 3.58 14.85
N PHE A 437 -6.29 3.74 16.08
CA PHE A 437 -5.63 2.65 16.80
C PHE A 437 -6.51 1.40 16.91
N PRO A 438 -5.93 0.19 16.77
CA PRO A 438 -6.68 -1.07 16.91
C PRO A 438 -7.45 -1.19 18.22
N CYS A 439 -6.96 -0.61 19.31
CA CYS A 439 -7.65 -0.58 20.62
C CYS A 439 -8.82 0.41 20.69
N GLY A 440 -8.94 1.33 19.72
CA GLY A 440 -9.96 2.39 19.72
C GLY A 440 -9.58 3.62 20.56
N GLY A 441 -8.31 3.81 20.88
CA GLY A 441 -7.80 5.03 21.50
C GLY A 441 -7.84 6.23 20.55
N ASP A 442 -7.85 7.44 21.10
CA ASP A 442 -7.74 8.69 20.33
C ASP A 442 -6.30 9.19 20.29
N PHE A 443 -5.91 9.80 19.17
CA PHE A 443 -4.80 10.75 19.11
C PHE A 443 -5.32 12.16 18.87
N LEU A 444 -4.89 13.11 19.70
CA LEU A 444 -5.35 14.51 19.64
C LEU A 444 -4.17 15.45 19.43
N VAL A 445 -4.19 16.22 18.33
CA VAL A 445 -3.10 17.09 17.89
C VAL A 445 -2.73 18.17 18.90
N GLU A 446 -3.73 18.91 19.42
CA GLU A 446 -3.45 20.04 20.33
C GLU A 446 -2.86 19.61 21.70
N PRO A 447 -3.36 18.56 22.38
CA PRO A 447 -2.68 18.01 23.55
C PRO A 447 -1.27 17.52 23.23
N PHE A 448 -1.10 16.76 22.14
CA PHE A 448 0.19 16.22 21.73
C PHE A 448 1.24 17.32 21.49
N LEU A 449 0.93 18.32 20.67
CA LEU A 449 1.86 19.41 20.36
C LEU A 449 2.19 20.31 21.57
N ARG A 450 1.33 20.36 22.57
CA ARG A 450 1.61 21.07 23.84
C ARG A 450 2.66 20.33 24.66
N GLU A 451 2.65 18.98 24.65
CA GLU A 451 3.60 18.13 25.35
C GLU A 451 4.90 17.94 24.55
N HIS A 452 4.80 17.92 23.20
CA HIS A 452 5.89 17.67 22.27
C HIS A 452 6.02 18.79 21.21
N PRO A 453 6.42 20.01 21.61
CA PRO A 453 6.44 21.20 20.72
C PRO A 453 7.45 21.07 19.55
N ASP A 454 8.41 20.16 19.62
CA ASP A 454 9.37 19.90 18.56
C ASP A 454 8.70 19.43 17.26
N PHE A 455 7.50 18.85 17.33
CA PHE A 455 6.69 18.44 16.18
C PHE A 455 5.71 19.52 15.70
N ALA A 456 5.73 20.74 16.26
CA ALA A 456 4.81 21.81 15.85
C ALA A 456 4.90 22.18 14.34
N TRP A 457 5.98 21.83 13.68
CA TRP A 457 6.15 22.02 12.25
C TRP A 457 5.22 21.16 11.39
N GLU A 458 4.72 20.04 11.92
CA GLU A 458 3.74 19.16 11.25
C GLU A 458 2.29 19.62 11.44
N LYS A 459 2.02 20.56 12.33
CA LYS A 459 0.67 21.04 12.62
C LYS A 459 -0.18 21.39 11.38
N PRO A 460 0.38 21.95 10.27
CA PRO A 460 -0.42 22.25 9.09
C PRO A 460 -1.05 21.03 8.40
N VAL A 461 -0.50 19.83 8.61
CA VAL A 461 -0.93 18.57 7.97
C VAL A 461 -1.42 17.54 8.98
N MET A 462 -1.26 17.78 10.28
CA MET A 462 -1.76 16.90 11.34
C MET A 462 -3.28 17.01 11.52
N ARG A 463 -3.90 15.88 11.87
CA ARG A 463 -5.32 15.76 12.21
C ARG A 463 -5.51 14.91 13.44
N ASP A 464 -6.60 15.19 14.19
CA ASP A 464 -7.06 14.27 15.22
C ASP A 464 -7.44 12.92 14.59
N MET A 465 -6.96 11.85 15.19
CA MET A 465 -7.35 10.49 14.87
C MET A 465 -8.23 9.96 16.00
N LYS A 466 -9.51 9.71 15.70
CA LYS A 466 -10.49 9.22 16.65
C LYS A 466 -10.57 7.71 16.64
N GLY A 467 -10.77 7.13 17.81
CA GLY A 467 -11.08 5.71 17.92
C GLY A 467 -12.45 5.40 17.32
N ASN A 468 -12.46 4.64 16.25
CA ASN A 468 -13.67 4.21 15.54
C ASN A 468 -14.04 2.76 15.91
N PRO A 469 -15.31 2.34 15.80
CA PRO A 469 -15.67 0.94 15.86
C PRO A 469 -15.18 0.19 14.61
N TRP A 470 -14.97 -1.11 14.72
CA TRP A 470 -14.84 -1.98 13.56
C TRP A 470 -16.09 -1.93 12.70
N ALA A 471 -15.91 -1.85 11.38
CA ALA A 471 -16.98 -1.87 10.40
C ALA A 471 -16.66 -2.88 9.30
N GLU A 472 -17.69 -3.60 8.81
CA GLU A 472 -17.55 -4.52 7.70
C GLU A 472 -17.85 -3.81 6.39
N PHE A 473 -17.05 -4.12 5.36
CA PHE A 473 -17.20 -3.62 3.99
C PHE A 473 -17.25 -4.81 3.04
N LYS A 474 -18.25 -4.77 2.15
CA LYS A 474 -18.49 -5.81 1.16
C LYS A 474 -18.43 -5.24 -0.24
N ALA A 475 -17.76 -5.93 -1.15
CA ALA A 475 -17.76 -5.57 -2.56
C ALA A 475 -19.18 -5.56 -3.16
N GLY A 476 -19.49 -4.53 -3.94
CA GLY A 476 -20.80 -4.30 -4.52
C GLY A 476 -21.86 -3.78 -3.54
N GLU A 477 -21.48 -3.42 -2.30
CA GLU A 477 -22.42 -2.84 -1.33
C GLU A 477 -22.86 -1.45 -1.75
N LYS A 478 -24.18 -1.21 -1.86
CA LYS A 478 -24.74 0.10 -2.23
C LYS A 478 -25.88 0.46 -1.28
N PRO A 479 -25.59 1.14 -0.16
CA PRO A 479 -26.64 1.59 0.77
C PRO A 479 -27.51 2.70 0.16
N ALA A 480 -28.71 2.88 0.72
CA ALA A 480 -29.71 3.86 0.22
C ALA A 480 -29.24 5.32 0.17
N GLY A 481 -28.14 5.67 0.84
CA GLY A 481 -27.57 7.02 0.87
C GLY A 481 -26.31 7.18 0.01
N ALA A 482 -25.92 6.17 -0.78
CA ALA A 482 -24.73 6.25 -1.62
C ALA A 482 -24.84 7.41 -2.64
N VAL A 483 -23.79 8.25 -2.68
CA VAL A 483 -23.69 9.34 -3.65
C VAL A 483 -23.24 8.77 -4.99
N VAL A 484 -24.14 8.79 -5.97
CA VAL A 484 -23.85 8.38 -7.36
C VAL A 484 -23.20 9.56 -8.08
N ALA A 485 -22.04 9.32 -8.69
CA ALA A 485 -21.37 10.32 -9.51
C ALA A 485 -22.25 10.69 -10.71
N GLY A 486 -22.78 11.90 -10.75
CA GLY A 486 -23.65 12.38 -11.84
C GLY A 486 -25.13 12.56 -11.49
N GLY A 487 -25.57 12.25 -10.27
CA GLY A 487 -26.84 12.69 -9.70
C GLY A 487 -26.72 14.16 -9.25
N ARG A 488 -27.54 15.04 -9.78
CA ARG A 488 -27.68 16.43 -9.33
C ARG A 488 -28.35 16.47 -7.98
#